data_9a1ad93d67c28e8e426098269a62fd77
#
_entry.id   9a1ad93d67c28e8e426098269a62fd77
#
_cell.length_a   1.000
_cell.length_b   1.000
_cell.length_c   1.000
_cell.angle_alpha   90.00
_cell.angle_beta   90.00
_cell.angle_gamma   90.00
#
_symmetry.space_group_name_H-M   'P 1'
#
loop_
_entity.id
_entity.type
_entity.pdbx_description
1 polymer ?
#
loop_
_entity_poly.entity_id
_entity_poly.type
_entity_poly.pdbx_seq_one_letter_code
_entity_poly.pdbx_strand_id
1 'polypeptide(L)'
;VXXPSSWQAACQRWHRQQTKVWTEXMPVNRITTHYLAVKPXPERVRTPRXWRCCRSLFLVRCSKRETLPXNSARXXPASPFATMQTLPQLKAHAGAALNVGITPEELREVMYLTAPFIGFPKMLNAVAAVNEVFRERGITLPLETQGAVTEETRHETGKAIQESLYPGGIASVMEGLPADMGEDVEKFLTDYFFGEIYSRGAIDLKTRELLGYCVLATLEAESQLQSHYHGNINVGNTPETLTAAVIQCLPYIGFPAAIKALRIIKQEYAKSAAAENNLVRLSKITVDPAQLEAYNAFLKEEIEASMRLEPGVLTLYATAEKDNPHKVTILEIYADRESYERHVKTPHFQKYKQGTLSMVKELELVDVKPLIPGLKIK
;
A
#
# COMPACT_ATOMS: atom_id res chain seq x y z
N VAL A 1 36.93 4.86 -47.64
CA VAL A 1 35.78 4.24 -46.95
C VAL A 1 36.19 2.83 -46.54
N UNK A 2 36.57 2.42 -45.41
CA UNK A 2 36.96 1.34 -45.02
C UNK A 2 35.93 0.46 -44.72
N UNK A 3 35.84 -0.37 -44.98
CA UNK A 3 35.04 -1.15 -44.65
C UNK A 3 35.07 -1.39 -43.33
N PRO A 4 34.06 -1.74 -42.86
CA PRO A 4 34.03 -2.07 -41.45
C PRO A 4 34.87 -3.35 -41.22
N SER A 5 35.63 -3.32 -40.17
CA SER A 5 36.45 -4.50 -39.80
C SER A 5 35.55 -5.73 -39.68
N SER A 6 36.11 -6.91 -39.96
CA SER A 6 35.42 -8.22 -39.87
C SER A 6 34.73 -8.41 -38.50
N TRP A 7 35.25 -7.77 -37.49
CA TRP A 7 34.70 -7.80 -36.09
C TRP A 7 33.38 -7.01 -35.99
N GLN A 8 33.29 -5.84 -36.64
CA GLN A 8 32.07 -5.03 -36.62
C GLN A 8 30.92 -5.70 -37.41
N ALA A 9 31.27 -6.34 -38.56
CA ALA A 9 30.28 -7.10 -39.34
C ALA A 9 29.81 -8.36 -38.60
N ALA A 10 30.68 -9.02 -37.86
CA ALA A 10 30.35 -10.18 -37.01
C ALA A 10 29.44 -9.76 -35.84
N CYS A 11 29.73 -8.60 -35.23
CA CYS A 11 28.94 -8.04 -34.11
C CYS A 11 27.55 -7.62 -34.57
N GLN A 12 27.44 -7.07 -35.78
CA GLN A 12 26.14 -6.67 -36.39
C GLN A 12 25.31 -7.92 -36.81
N ARG A 13 25.95 -8.99 -37.29
CA ARG A 13 25.29 -10.27 -37.60
C ARG A 13 24.81 -10.95 -36.32
N TRP A 14 25.64 -10.98 -35.29
CA TRP A 14 25.28 -11.54 -33.99
C TRP A 14 24.11 -10.77 -33.34
N HIS A 15 24.12 -9.43 -33.48
CA HIS A 15 23.03 -8.55 -33.01
C HIS A 15 21.71 -8.84 -33.74
N ARG A 16 21.76 -9.07 -35.05
CA ARG A 16 20.57 -9.41 -35.88
C ARG A 16 20.06 -10.82 -35.56
N GLN A 17 20.94 -11.79 -35.37
CA GLN A 17 20.56 -13.16 -35.00
C GLN A 17 19.94 -13.22 -33.58
N GLN A 18 20.50 -12.50 -32.63
CA GLN A 18 19.96 -12.44 -31.27
C GLN A 18 18.57 -11.77 -31.24
N THR A 19 18.36 -10.72 -32.02
CA THR A 19 17.04 -10.06 -32.10
C THR A 19 15.99 -11.01 -32.73
N LYS A 20 16.40 -11.82 -33.69
CA LYS A 20 15.49 -12.75 -34.39
C LYS A 20 15.11 -13.94 -33.50
N VAL A 21 16.05 -14.50 -32.75
CA VAL A 21 15.82 -15.60 -31.79
C VAL A 21 14.91 -15.15 -30.63
N TRP A 22 15.03 -13.89 -30.23
CA TRP A 22 14.21 -13.35 -29.13
C TRP A 22 12.80 -12.98 -29.57
N THR A 23 12.58 -12.68 -30.85
CA THR A 23 11.24 -12.38 -31.38
C THR A 23 10.43 -13.63 -31.74
N GLU A 24 11.11 -14.74 -32.05
CA GLU A 24 10.45 -16.01 -32.44
C GLU A 24 10.20 -17.01 -31.31
N UNK A 25 10.81 -16.75 -30.32
CA UNK A 25 10.83 -17.70 -29.33
C UNK A 25 10.03 -17.47 -28.11
N MET A 26 9.60 -16.44 -27.96
CA MET A 26 8.71 -16.23 -26.81
C MET A 26 7.62 -15.22 -27.17
N PRO A 27 6.36 -15.44 -26.78
CA PRO A 27 5.38 -14.39 -26.80
C PRO A 27 5.73 -13.38 -25.72
N VAL A 28 6.67 -12.51 -26.00
CA VAL A 28 7.01 -11.38 -25.14
C VAL A 28 5.83 -10.43 -25.26
N ASN A 29 5.14 -10.23 -24.15
CA ASN A 29 4.09 -9.23 -24.02
C ASN A 29 4.56 -7.94 -24.74
N ARG A 30 3.77 -7.41 -25.65
CA ARG A 30 4.06 -6.24 -26.53
C ARG A 30 4.66 -5.05 -25.75
N ILE A 31 4.37 -4.98 -24.47
CA ILE A 31 4.86 -3.96 -23.52
C ILE A 31 6.40 -3.96 -23.44
N THR A 32 7.02 -5.16 -23.36
CA THR A 32 8.48 -5.26 -23.15
C THR A 32 9.27 -4.82 -24.37
N THR A 33 8.75 -5.09 -25.57
CA THR A 33 9.47 -4.80 -26.82
C THR A 33 9.52 -3.29 -27.11
N HIS A 34 8.46 -2.54 -26.79
CA HIS A 34 8.38 -1.09 -27.01
C HIS A 34 9.05 -0.28 -25.91
N TYR A 35 9.05 -0.78 -24.66
CA TYR A 35 9.80 -0.16 -23.54
C TYR A 35 11.32 -0.20 -23.80
N LEU A 36 11.76 -1.22 -24.54
CA LEU A 36 13.17 -1.43 -24.88
C LEU A 36 13.64 -0.58 -26.07
N ALA A 37 12.73 0.12 -26.77
CA ALA A 37 13.03 1.02 -27.87
C ALA A 37 13.39 2.44 -27.44
N VAL A 38 13.61 2.67 -26.13
CA VAL A 38 14.16 3.93 -25.60
C VAL A 38 15.54 4.17 -26.22
N LYS A 39 15.78 5.36 -26.77
CA LYS A 39 17.07 5.77 -27.34
C LYS A 39 18.18 5.41 -26.36
N PRO A 40 19.26 4.77 -26.88
CA PRO A 40 20.34 4.39 -25.99
C PRO A 40 21.00 5.60 -25.31
N UNK A 41 21.38 5.46 -24.19
CA UNK A 41 21.99 6.44 -23.50
C UNK A 41 23.12 6.88 -24.26
N PRO A 42 23.55 8.00 -23.91
CA PRO A 42 24.72 8.54 -24.62
C PRO A 42 25.91 7.57 -24.60
N GLU A 43 26.64 7.58 -25.66
CA GLU A 43 27.78 6.65 -25.89
C GLU A 43 28.76 6.56 -24.70
N ARG A 44 28.92 7.63 -23.95
CA ARG A 44 29.85 7.73 -22.79
C ARG A 44 29.47 6.82 -21.60
N VAL A 45 28.25 6.27 -21.58
CA VAL A 45 27.76 5.43 -20.48
C VAL A 45 27.61 3.97 -20.90
N ARG A 46 28.05 3.61 -22.10
CA ARG A 46 27.92 2.23 -22.63
C ARG A 46 28.97 1.31 -22.00
N THR A 47 28.61 0.67 -20.88
CA THR A 47 29.23 -0.61 -20.52
C THR A 47 28.28 -1.71 -20.99
N PRO A 48 28.60 -2.45 -22.04
CA PRO A 48 27.67 -3.43 -22.66
C PRO A 48 27.13 -4.49 -21.67
N ARG A 49 27.91 -4.86 -20.72
CA ARG A 49 27.52 -5.82 -19.70
C ARG A 49 26.52 -5.28 -18.65
N UNK A 50 26.71 -4.32 -18.14
CA UNK A 50 25.93 -3.71 -17.20
C UNK A 50 24.62 -3.48 -17.68
N TRP A 51 24.63 -2.92 -18.82
CA TRP A 51 23.37 -2.56 -19.49
C TRP A 51 22.55 -3.83 -19.84
N ARG A 52 23.18 -4.86 -20.35
CA ARG A 52 22.50 -6.13 -20.65
C ARG A 52 21.98 -6.83 -19.37
N CYS A 53 22.72 -6.75 -18.28
CA CYS A 53 22.34 -7.31 -17.00
C CYS A 53 21.08 -6.62 -16.45
N CYS A 54 21.09 -5.28 -16.44
CA CYS A 54 19.91 -4.49 -16.01
C CYS A 54 18.68 -4.82 -16.85
N ARG A 55 18.86 -4.91 -18.18
CA ARG A 55 17.78 -5.17 -19.14
C ARG A 55 17.17 -6.58 -18.96
N SER A 56 17.99 -7.61 -18.85
CA SER A 56 17.52 -8.99 -18.78
C SER A 56 17.01 -9.41 -17.40
N LEU A 57 17.66 -8.94 -16.33
CA LEU A 57 17.28 -9.32 -14.97
C LEU A 57 16.03 -8.59 -14.48
N PHE A 58 15.93 -7.29 -14.75
CA PHE A 58 14.86 -6.48 -14.17
C PHE A 58 13.67 -6.32 -15.11
N LEU A 59 13.87 -5.80 -16.30
CA LEU A 59 12.75 -5.47 -17.18
C LEU A 59 12.00 -6.73 -17.66
N VAL A 60 12.74 -7.81 -18.01
CA VAL A 60 12.12 -9.05 -18.51
C VAL A 60 11.43 -9.85 -17.40
N ARG A 61 12.03 -9.93 -16.20
CA ARG A 61 11.42 -10.70 -15.09
C ARG A 61 10.24 -10.00 -14.45
N CYS A 62 10.29 -8.68 -14.30
CA CYS A 62 9.18 -7.91 -13.72
C CYS A 62 7.94 -7.97 -14.62
N SER A 63 8.11 -7.92 -15.94
CA SER A 63 6.99 -7.95 -16.90
C SER A 63 6.31 -9.32 -17.04
N LYS A 64 6.89 -10.39 -16.47
CA LYS A 64 6.32 -11.76 -16.55
C LYS A 64 5.29 -12.06 -15.45
N ARG A 65 5.17 -11.19 -14.45
CA ARG A 65 4.15 -11.36 -13.40
C ARG A 65 2.91 -10.56 -13.77
N GLU A 66 1.81 -11.25 -14.06
CA GLU A 66 0.52 -10.66 -14.45
C GLU A 66 -0.23 -10.00 -13.28
N THR A 67 0.45 -9.71 -12.18
CA THR A 67 -0.14 -9.14 -10.96
C THR A 67 -0.36 -7.63 -11.02
N LEU A 68 0.25 -6.92 -12.01
CA LEU A 68 0.06 -5.47 -12.17
C LEU A 68 -0.92 -5.19 -13.32
N PRO A 69 -1.95 -4.39 -13.09
CA PRO A 69 -2.78 -3.92 -14.23
C PRO A 69 -1.93 -3.21 -15.28
N UNK A 70 -2.18 -3.28 -16.31
CA UNK A 70 -1.44 -2.88 -17.39
C UNK A 70 -1.05 -1.47 -17.43
N ASN A 71 -2.11 -0.72 -17.29
CA ASN A 71 -1.82 0.72 -17.29
C ASN A 71 -0.98 1.15 -16.08
N SER A 72 -1.24 0.62 -14.91
CA SER A 72 -0.45 0.91 -13.69
C SER A 72 1.02 0.54 -13.90
N ALA A 73 1.30 -0.61 -14.50
CA ALA A 73 2.67 -1.06 -14.80
C ALA A 73 3.42 -0.11 -15.73
N ARG A 74 2.71 0.48 -16.67
CA ARG A 74 3.25 1.47 -17.61
C ARG A 74 3.52 2.81 -16.96
N UNK A 75 2.74 3.22 -16.05
CA UNK A 75 2.85 4.43 -15.38
C UNK A 75 3.82 4.40 -14.27
N UNK A 76 4.19 3.33 -13.53
CA UNK A 76 4.93 3.25 -12.48
C UNK A 76 6.19 3.83 -12.58
N PRO A 77 6.98 3.63 -13.65
CA PRO A 77 8.32 4.24 -13.57
C PRO A 77 8.39 5.77 -13.52
N ALA A 78 7.38 6.44 -14.03
CA ALA A 78 7.38 7.92 -14.08
C ALA A 78 7.39 8.56 -12.68
N SER A 79 6.69 7.96 -11.71
CA SER A 79 6.58 8.53 -10.36
C SER A 79 7.93 8.53 -9.59
N PRO A 80 8.74 7.46 -9.57
CA PRO A 80 10.10 7.54 -9.00
C PRO A 80 10.99 8.59 -9.66
N PHE A 81 10.95 8.72 -10.99
CA PHE A 81 11.82 9.68 -11.68
C PHE A 81 11.42 11.12 -11.37
N ALA A 82 10.11 11.39 -11.27
CA ALA A 82 9.62 12.71 -10.83
C ALA A 82 10.06 12.98 -9.39
N THR A 83 9.95 11.98 -8.52
CA THR A 83 10.32 12.08 -7.10
C THR A 83 11.82 12.40 -6.93
N MET A 84 12.67 11.69 -7.65
CA MET A 84 14.14 11.85 -7.59
C MET A 84 14.65 13.02 -8.41
N GLN A 85 13.80 13.66 -9.21
CA GLN A 85 14.16 14.74 -10.13
C GLN A 85 15.20 14.30 -11.18
N THR A 86 15.16 13.02 -11.57
CA THR A 86 16.01 12.51 -12.64
C THR A 86 15.31 12.77 -13.98
N LEU A 87 15.21 14.05 -14.34
CA LEU A 87 14.38 14.54 -15.44
C LEU A 87 14.75 13.96 -16.81
N PRO A 88 16.04 13.75 -17.15
CA PRO A 88 16.35 13.07 -18.43
C PRO A 88 15.80 11.66 -18.51
N GLN A 89 15.79 10.92 -17.40
CA GLN A 89 15.19 9.58 -17.34
C GLN A 89 13.66 9.65 -17.41
N LEU A 90 13.09 10.65 -16.72
CA LEU A 90 11.63 10.91 -16.81
C LEU A 90 11.21 11.13 -18.26
N LYS A 91 11.91 11.99 -19.02
CA LYS A 91 11.61 12.26 -20.45
C LYS A 91 11.66 10.98 -21.29
N ALA A 92 12.72 10.17 -21.10
CA ALA A 92 12.87 8.92 -21.84
C ALA A 92 11.73 7.95 -21.56
N HIS A 93 11.34 7.80 -20.29
CA HIS A 93 10.27 6.89 -19.88
C HIS A 93 8.87 7.45 -20.19
N ALA A 94 8.68 8.77 -20.19
CA ALA A 94 7.46 9.43 -20.66
C ALA A 94 7.22 9.11 -22.13
N GLY A 95 8.28 9.24 -22.96
CA GLY A 95 8.21 8.84 -24.37
C GLY A 95 7.87 7.36 -24.55
N ALA A 96 8.48 6.49 -23.75
CA ALA A 96 8.19 5.05 -23.77
C ALA A 96 6.74 4.74 -23.37
N ALA A 97 6.22 5.43 -22.34
CA ALA A 97 4.84 5.26 -21.87
C ALA A 97 3.83 5.62 -22.96
N LEU A 98 4.04 6.73 -23.67
CA LEU A 98 3.23 7.14 -24.81
C LEU A 98 3.27 6.08 -25.93
N ASN A 99 4.44 5.48 -26.20
CA ASN A 99 4.59 4.43 -27.22
C ASN A 99 3.76 3.17 -26.91
N VAL A 100 3.49 2.90 -25.65
CA VAL A 100 2.71 1.71 -25.24
C VAL A 100 1.26 2.05 -24.88
N GLY A 101 0.82 3.27 -25.23
CA GLY A 101 -0.59 3.65 -25.20
C GLY A 101 -1.06 4.39 -23.95
N ILE A 102 -0.15 4.84 -23.09
CA ILE A 102 -0.51 5.78 -22.01
C ILE A 102 -0.86 7.12 -22.68
N THR A 103 -1.96 7.73 -22.31
CA THR A 103 -2.38 9.00 -22.89
C THR A 103 -1.58 10.16 -22.27
N PRO A 104 -1.49 11.30 -22.96
CA PRO A 104 -0.86 12.50 -22.38
C PRO A 104 -1.51 12.93 -21.08
N GLU A 105 -2.84 12.83 -20.99
CA GLU A 105 -3.63 13.17 -19.78
C GLU A 105 -3.24 12.25 -18.62
N GLU A 106 -3.22 10.94 -18.83
CA GLU A 106 -2.80 9.98 -17.82
C GLU A 106 -1.39 10.32 -17.29
N LEU A 107 -0.45 10.58 -18.21
CA LEU A 107 0.94 10.86 -17.85
C LEU A 107 1.07 12.18 -17.07
N ARG A 108 0.32 13.22 -17.47
CA ARG A 108 0.27 14.50 -16.72
C ARG A 108 -0.32 14.29 -15.32
N GLU A 109 -1.37 13.46 -15.21
CA GLU A 109 -2.00 13.17 -13.90
C GLU A 109 -1.04 12.42 -12.97
N VAL A 110 -0.17 11.56 -13.49
CA VAL A 110 0.91 10.95 -12.69
C VAL A 110 1.84 12.05 -12.12
N MET A 111 2.16 13.07 -12.91
CA MET A 111 3.01 14.17 -12.42
C MET A 111 2.28 14.97 -11.32
N TYR A 112 1.02 15.35 -11.57
CA TYR A 112 0.21 16.10 -10.58
C TYR A 112 0.06 15.32 -9.27
N LEU A 113 -0.12 14.01 -9.35
CA LEU A 113 -0.21 13.12 -8.20
C LEU A 113 1.03 13.25 -7.27
N THR A 114 2.19 13.55 -7.82
CA THR A 114 3.40 13.65 -6.98
C THR A 114 3.40 14.90 -6.08
N ALA A 115 2.63 15.93 -6.40
CA ALA A 115 2.70 17.23 -5.72
C ALA A 115 2.48 17.15 -4.21
N PRO A 116 1.45 16.45 -3.69
CA PRO A 116 1.26 16.37 -2.23
C PRO A 116 2.36 15.59 -1.50
N PHE A 117 3.16 14.78 -2.23
CA PHE A 117 4.23 13.98 -1.63
C PHE A 117 5.60 14.68 -1.68
N ILE A 118 5.90 15.40 -2.77
CA ILE A 118 7.25 15.96 -3.03
C ILE A 118 7.25 17.49 -3.16
N GLY A 119 6.10 18.12 -3.06
CA GLY A 119 5.92 19.56 -3.15
C GLY A 119 5.82 20.09 -4.59
N PHE A 120 5.25 21.28 -4.71
CA PHE A 120 5.02 21.94 -6.01
C PHE A 120 6.28 22.11 -6.86
N PRO A 121 7.42 22.56 -6.30
CA PRO A 121 8.59 22.82 -7.18
C PRO A 121 9.06 21.58 -7.94
N LYS A 122 9.13 20.44 -7.28
CA LYS A 122 9.55 19.19 -7.93
C LYS A 122 8.51 18.71 -8.94
N MET A 123 7.21 18.81 -8.58
CA MET A 123 6.12 18.45 -9.50
C MET A 123 6.16 19.33 -10.76
N LEU A 124 6.34 20.64 -10.61
CA LEU A 124 6.41 21.58 -11.75
C LEU A 124 7.58 21.26 -12.67
N ASN A 125 8.76 20.90 -12.13
CA ASN A 125 9.90 20.45 -12.92
C ASN A 125 9.53 19.18 -13.72
N ALA A 126 8.83 18.23 -13.10
CA ALA A 126 8.41 16.99 -13.76
C ALA A 126 7.40 17.29 -14.89
N VAL A 127 6.43 18.17 -14.64
CA VAL A 127 5.45 18.62 -15.65
C VAL A 127 6.17 19.29 -16.82
N ALA A 128 7.12 20.18 -16.54
CA ALA A 128 7.89 20.86 -17.59
C ALA A 128 8.63 19.84 -18.48
N ALA A 129 9.28 18.85 -17.86
CA ALA A 129 10.02 17.80 -18.57
C ALA A 129 9.09 16.95 -19.46
N VAL A 130 7.92 16.59 -18.95
CA VAL A 130 6.92 15.79 -19.71
C VAL A 130 6.32 16.62 -20.83
N ASN A 131 6.05 17.91 -20.60
CA ASN A 131 5.55 18.83 -21.62
C ASN A 131 6.56 19.01 -22.80
N GLU A 132 7.86 18.93 -22.53
CA GLU A 132 8.86 18.93 -23.63
C GLU A 132 8.68 17.71 -24.52
N VAL A 133 8.46 16.52 -23.92
CA VAL A 133 8.21 15.28 -24.67
C VAL A 133 6.91 15.42 -25.50
N PHE A 134 5.89 16.03 -24.93
CA PHE A 134 4.62 16.27 -25.63
C PHE A 134 4.85 17.14 -26.88
N ARG A 135 5.58 18.26 -26.73
CA ARG A 135 5.90 19.17 -27.86
C ARG A 135 6.71 18.44 -28.94
N GLU A 136 7.74 17.66 -28.54
CA GLU A 136 8.58 16.88 -29.47
C GLU A 136 7.76 15.88 -30.29
N ARG A 137 6.61 15.46 -29.76
CA ARG A 137 5.69 14.50 -30.41
C ARG A 137 4.52 15.16 -31.13
N GLY A 138 4.47 16.49 -31.15
CA GLY A 138 3.40 17.24 -31.79
C GLY A 138 2.07 17.19 -31.04
N ILE A 139 2.11 16.88 -29.73
CA ILE A 139 0.91 16.88 -28.90
C ILE A 139 0.61 18.33 -28.50
N THR A 140 -0.60 18.77 -28.78
CA THR A 140 -1.05 20.15 -28.54
C THR A 140 -1.20 20.41 -27.02
N LEU A 141 -0.68 21.54 -26.56
CA LEU A 141 -0.83 22.02 -25.20
C LEU A 141 -1.61 23.33 -25.18
N PRO A 142 -2.40 23.61 -24.14
CA PRO A 142 -2.61 22.76 -22.95
C PRO A 142 -3.49 21.55 -23.21
N LEU A 143 -3.27 20.49 -22.45
CA LEU A 143 -4.15 19.31 -22.47
C LEU A 143 -5.49 19.64 -21.82
N GLU A 144 -6.53 18.88 -22.15
CA GLU A 144 -7.84 18.97 -21.53
C GLU A 144 -7.73 18.80 -20.01
N THR A 145 -8.46 19.63 -19.26
CA THR A 145 -8.45 19.59 -17.79
C THR A 145 -9.11 18.29 -17.30
N GLN A 146 -8.55 17.74 -16.25
CA GLN A 146 -9.09 16.56 -15.58
C GLN A 146 -9.61 16.90 -14.17
N GLY A 147 -9.71 18.20 -13.85
CA GLY A 147 -10.27 18.66 -12.57
C GLY A 147 -11.75 18.26 -12.45
N ALA A 148 -12.14 17.76 -11.29
CA ALA A 148 -13.48 17.23 -11.03
C ALA A 148 -14.25 18.02 -9.96
N VAL A 149 -13.62 19.01 -9.31
CA VAL A 149 -14.22 19.75 -8.20
C VAL A 149 -14.18 21.25 -8.44
N THR A 150 -15.08 21.96 -7.76
CA THR A 150 -15.09 23.43 -7.64
C THR A 150 -14.67 23.82 -6.21
N GLU A 151 -14.54 25.13 -5.95
CA GLU A 151 -14.26 25.64 -4.59
C GLU A 151 -15.32 25.13 -3.60
N GLU A 152 -16.58 25.06 -4.03
CA GLU A 152 -17.71 24.68 -3.16
C GLU A 152 -17.78 23.18 -2.90
N THR A 153 -17.33 22.34 -3.85
CA THR A 153 -17.46 20.87 -3.75
C THR A 153 -16.18 20.19 -3.29
N ARG A 154 -15.05 20.90 -3.31
CA ARG A 154 -13.72 20.33 -3.05
C ARG A 154 -13.64 19.64 -1.69
N HIS A 155 -14.09 20.30 -0.63
CA HIS A 155 -14.00 19.79 0.75
C HIS A 155 -14.80 18.48 0.91
N GLU A 156 -16.07 18.48 0.52
CA GLU A 156 -16.95 17.32 0.70
C GLU A 156 -16.48 16.14 -0.16
N THR A 157 -16.04 16.42 -1.39
CA THR A 157 -15.46 15.38 -2.27
C THR A 157 -14.19 14.81 -1.65
N GLY A 158 -13.31 15.68 -1.16
CA GLY A 158 -12.05 15.28 -0.53
C GLY A 158 -12.30 14.43 0.71
N LYS A 159 -13.23 14.85 1.57
CA LYS A 159 -13.61 14.13 2.78
C LYS A 159 -14.15 12.73 2.46
N ALA A 160 -15.01 12.62 1.45
CA ALA A 160 -15.57 11.32 1.04
C ALA A 160 -14.47 10.37 0.55
N ILE A 161 -13.53 10.86 -0.27
CA ILE A 161 -12.39 10.07 -0.77
C ILE A 161 -11.47 9.67 0.41
N GLN A 162 -11.13 10.64 1.25
CA GLN A 162 -10.26 10.43 2.42
C GLN A 162 -10.83 9.34 3.33
N GLU A 163 -12.12 9.45 3.67
CA GLU A 163 -12.80 8.50 4.56
C GLU A 163 -12.83 7.08 3.95
N SER A 164 -12.98 6.98 2.62
CA SER A 164 -12.98 5.68 1.95
C SER A 164 -11.62 4.98 2.00
N LEU A 165 -10.53 5.75 1.99
CA LEU A 165 -9.16 5.24 2.01
C LEU A 165 -8.58 5.16 3.43
N TYR A 166 -8.86 6.17 4.26
CA TYR A 166 -8.24 6.39 5.57
C TYR A 166 -9.31 6.76 6.60
N PRO A 167 -10.15 5.81 7.02
CA PRO A 167 -11.19 6.10 8.03
C PRO A 167 -10.60 6.76 9.28
N GLY A 168 -11.16 7.89 9.69
CA GLY A 168 -10.69 8.66 10.84
C GLY A 168 -9.63 9.72 10.52
N GLY A 169 -9.16 9.80 9.29
CA GLY A 169 -8.24 10.87 8.84
C GLY A 169 -6.94 10.96 9.63
N ILE A 170 -6.40 12.18 9.77
CA ILE A 170 -5.15 12.47 10.49
C ILE A 170 -5.36 13.38 11.72
N ALA A 171 -6.59 13.63 12.13
CA ALA A 171 -6.90 14.56 13.23
C ALA A 171 -6.10 14.22 14.50
N SER A 172 -6.07 12.94 14.88
CA SER A 172 -5.36 12.49 16.09
C SER A 172 -3.84 12.66 16.00
N VAL A 173 -3.27 12.68 14.79
CA VAL A 173 -1.82 12.89 14.57
C VAL A 173 -1.47 14.37 14.68
N MET A 174 -2.42 15.25 14.34
CA MET A 174 -2.23 16.71 14.33
C MET A 174 -2.68 17.39 15.65
N GLU A 175 -3.31 16.63 16.53
CA GLU A 175 -3.81 17.12 17.83
C GLU A 175 -2.66 17.70 18.67
N GLY A 176 -2.91 18.83 19.31
CA GLY A 176 -1.95 19.48 20.21
C GLY A 176 -0.94 20.39 19.55
N LEU A 177 -1.07 20.63 18.25
CA LEU A 177 -0.26 21.68 17.59
C LEU A 177 -0.71 23.07 18.09
N PRO A 178 0.25 24.03 18.26
CA PRO A 178 -0.10 25.36 18.78
C PRO A 178 -1.14 26.09 17.92
N ALA A 179 -2.02 26.83 18.59
CA ALA A 179 -3.01 27.71 17.96
C ALA A 179 -3.93 26.99 16.95
N ASP A 180 -4.24 25.74 17.24
CA ASP A 180 -5.12 24.88 16.42
C ASP A 180 -4.65 24.71 14.95
N MET A 181 -3.35 24.93 14.69
CA MET A 181 -2.76 24.77 13.35
C MET A 181 -2.86 23.34 12.82
N GLY A 182 -3.15 22.36 13.68
CA GLY A 182 -3.45 20.99 13.29
C GLY A 182 -4.68 20.90 12.37
N GLU A 183 -5.70 21.71 12.65
CA GLU A 183 -6.92 21.80 11.83
C GLU A 183 -6.62 22.34 10.44
N ASP A 184 -5.69 23.30 10.32
CA ASP A 184 -5.24 23.81 9.02
C ASP A 184 -4.58 22.71 8.19
N VAL A 185 -3.69 21.91 8.82
CA VAL A 185 -3.01 20.79 8.13
C VAL A 185 -4.03 19.76 7.66
N GLU A 186 -4.96 19.39 8.54
CA GLU A 186 -6.05 18.46 8.22
C GLU A 186 -6.88 18.97 7.03
N LYS A 187 -7.27 20.26 7.08
CA LYS A 187 -8.04 20.89 6.02
C LYS A 187 -7.26 20.91 4.70
N PHE A 188 -5.96 21.24 4.70
CA PHE A 188 -5.14 21.20 3.49
C PHE A 188 -5.03 19.78 2.93
N LEU A 189 -4.90 18.79 3.80
CA LEU A 189 -4.88 17.38 3.37
C LEU A 189 -6.21 17.00 2.70
N THR A 190 -7.33 17.32 3.34
CA THR A 190 -8.66 16.99 2.83
C THR A 190 -8.94 17.73 1.51
N ASP A 191 -8.73 19.05 1.48
CA ASP A 191 -9.10 19.89 0.33
C ASP A 191 -8.14 19.69 -0.85
N TYR A 192 -6.84 19.67 -0.58
CA TYR A 192 -5.86 19.64 -1.66
C TYR A 192 -5.49 18.20 -2.06
N PHE A 193 -5.03 17.38 -1.10
CA PHE A 193 -4.58 16.01 -1.42
C PHE A 193 -5.74 15.18 -1.97
N PHE A 194 -6.84 15.08 -1.22
CA PHE A 194 -7.98 14.24 -1.60
C PHE A 194 -8.95 14.98 -2.52
N GLY A 195 -9.30 16.23 -2.19
CA GLY A 195 -10.29 17.00 -2.93
C GLY A 195 -9.80 17.44 -4.31
N GLU A 196 -8.60 18.01 -4.41
CA GLU A 196 -8.08 18.51 -5.68
C GLU A 196 -7.35 17.43 -6.48
N ILE A 197 -6.46 16.64 -5.84
CA ILE A 197 -5.57 15.73 -6.58
C ILE A 197 -6.21 14.35 -6.77
N TYR A 198 -6.81 13.77 -5.73
CA TYR A 198 -7.31 12.40 -5.82
C TYR A 198 -8.66 12.28 -6.55
N SER A 199 -9.43 13.37 -6.63
CA SER A 199 -10.71 13.40 -7.37
C SER A 199 -10.55 13.49 -8.89
N ARG A 200 -9.38 13.91 -9.38
CA ARG A 200 -9.14 14.20 -10.81
C ARG A 200 -9.33 12.97 -11.69
N GLY A 201 -9.70 13.20 -12.96
CA GLY A 201 -9.92 12.16 -13.95
C GLY A 201 -8.64 11.56 -14.53
N ALA A 202 -8.77 10.90 -15.65
CA ALA A 202 -7.77 10.19 -16.47
C ALA A 202 -7.18 8.94 -15.81
N ILE A 203 -6.86 8.95 -14.50
CA ILE A 203 -6.42 7.76 -13.76
C ILE A 203 -7.32 7.54 -12.55
N ASP A 204 -7.66 6.29 -12.28
CA ASP A 204 -8.59 5.93 -11.21
C ASP A 204 -7.92 5.99 -9.83
N LEU A 205 -8.75 5.98 -8.79
CA LEU A 205 -8.32 6.10 -7.39
C LEU A 205 -7.37 4.94 -7.00
N LYS A 206 -7.66 3.75 -7.49
CA LYS A 206 -6.85 2.55 -7.25
C LYS A 206 -5.43 2.72 -7.80
N THR A 207 -5.33 3.24 -9.03
CA THR A 207 -4.04 3.55 -9.67
C THR A 207 -3.31 4.68 -8.93
N ARG A 208 -4.03 5.75 -8.51
CA ARG A 208 -3.43 6.87 -7.76
C ARG A 208 -2.78 6.38 -6.48
N GLU A 209 -3.49 5.56 -5.72
CA GLU A 209 -3.00 5.04 -4.44
C GLU A 209 -1.76 4.14 -4.63
N LEU A 210 -1.76 3.31 -5.69
CA LEU A 210 -0.63 2.46 -6.03
C LEU A 210 0.61 3.29 -6.41
N LEU A 211 0.42 4.33 -7.23
CA LEU A 211 1.51 5.23 -7.64
C LEU A 211 2.03 6.05 -6.45
N GLY A 212 1.13 6.49 -5.57
CA GLY A 212 1.48 7.16 -4.31
C GLY A 212 2.39 6.27 -3.45
N TYR A 213 2.06 4.98 -3.38
CA TYR A 213 2.90 4.00 -2.68
C TYR A 213 4.32 3.94 -3.28
N CYS A 214 4.43 4.00 -4.62
CA CYS A 214 5.74 4.01 -5.30
C CYS A 214 6.54 5.29 -5.01
N VAL A 215 5.85 6.44 -4.92
CA VAL A 215 6.46 7.70 -4.49
C VAL A 215 7.02 7.57 -3.07
N LEU A 216 6.21 7.06 -2.14
CA LEU A 216 6.59 6.88 -0.74
C LEU A 216 7.74 5.88 -0.58
N ALA A 217 7.76 4.81 -1.38
CA ALA A 217 8.87 3.86 -1.42
C ALA A 217 10.18 4.56 -1.86
N THR A 218 10.07 5.46 -2.84
CA THR A 218 11.20 6.26 -3.33
C THR A 218 11.72 7.24 -2.27
N LEU A 219 10.79 7.80 -1.46
CA LEU A 219 11.10 8.72 -0.35
C LEU A 219 11.55 7.99 0.91
N GLU A 220 11.40 6.68 0.96
CA GLU A 220 11.66 5.84 2.15
C GLU A 220 10.84 6.28 3.38
N ALA A 221 9.61 6.77 3.16
CA ALA A 221 8.72 7.33 4.18
C ALA A 221 7.98 6.23 4.92
N GLU A 222 8.59 5.65 5.96
CA GLU A 222 8.14 4.43 6.65
C GLU A 222 6.71 4.50 7.19
N SER A 223 6.41 5.54 7.98
CA SER A 223 5.08 5.68 8.59
C SER A 223 3.99 5.85 7.54
N GLN A 224 4.29 6.62 6.48
CA GLN A 224 3.35 6.82 5.38
C GLN A 224 3.19 5.54 4.55
N LEU A 225 4.27 4.75 4.36
CA LEU A 225 4.17 3.44 3.69
C LEU A 225 3.23 2.49 4.46
N GLN A 226 3.27 2.52 5.81
CA GLN A 226 2.34 1.72 6.62
C GLN A 226 0.89 2.17 6.40
N SER A 227 0.63 3.47 6.46
CA SER A 227 -0.71 4.03 6.25
C SER A 227 -1.21 3.74 4.83
N HIS A 228 -0.37 4.00 3.82
CA HIS A 228 -0.74 3.80 2.41
C HIS A 228 -0.83 2.31 2.01
N TYR A 229 -0.24 1.38 2.79
CA TYR A 229 -0.55 -0.04 2.64
C TYR A 229 -2.05 -0.26 2.86
N HIS A 230 -2.59 0.25 3.96
CA HIS A 230 -4.02 0.10 4.27
C HIS A 230 -4.91 0.85 3.27
N GLY A 231 -4.52 2.06 2.86
CA GLY A 231 -5.23 2.82 1.81
C GLY A 231 -5.33 2.01 0.52
N ASN A 232 -4.24 1.36 0.12
CA ASN A 232 -4.22 0.48 -1.07
C ASN A 232 -5.16 -0.71 -0.90
N ILE A 233 -5.16 -1.38 0.26
CA ILE A 233 -6.08 -2.49 0.53
C ILE A 233 -7.54 -2.01 0.47
N ASN A 234 -7.83 -0.85 1.07
CA ASN A 234 -9.18 -0.28 1.13
C ASN A 234 -9.72 0.06 -0.27
N VAL A 235 -8.86 0.49 -1.19
CA VAL A 235 -9.27 0.80 -2.58
C VAL A 235 -9.24 -0.45 -3.49
N GLY A 236 -8.89 -1.62 -2.94
CA GLY A 236 -8.94 -2.90 -3.65
C GLY A 236 -7.65 -3.32 -4.35
N ASN A 237 -6.52 -2.70 -4.03
CA ASN A 237 -5.21 -3.24 -4.40
C ASN A 237 -4.87 -4.39 -3.45
N THR A 238 -4.08 -5.36 -3.91
CA THR A 238 -3.69 -6.50 -3.09
C THR A 238 -2.23 -6.38 -2.64
N PRO A 239 -1.83 -7.11 -1.58
CA PRO A 239 -0.42 -7.16 -1.20
C PRO A 239 0.49 -7.63 -2.34
N GLU A 240 0.00 -8.51 -3.21
CA GLU A 240 0.73 -8.99 -4.39
C GLU A 240 0.94 -7.84 -5.40
N THR A 241 -0.10 -7.01 -5.63
CA THR A 241 -0.02 -5.83 -6.51
C THR A 241 1.01 -4.84 -5.98
N LEU A 242 0.96 -4.53 -4.69
CA LEU A 242 1.93 -3.64 -4.02
C LEU A 242 3.36 -4.18 -4.15
N THR A 243 3.54 -5.47 -3.86
CA THR A 243 4.83 -6.15 -3.97
C THR A 243 5.38 -6.05 -5.40
N ALA A 244 4.53 -6.32 -6.40
CA ALA A 244 4.91 -6.26 -7.81
C ALA A 244 5.28 -4.82 -8.23
N ALA A 245 4.55 -3.82 -7.74
CA ALA A 245 4.84 -2.40 -8.02
C ALA A 245 6.21 -1.99 -7.45
N VAL A 246 6.51 -2.36 -6.20
CA VAL A 246 7.82 -2.06 -5.57
C VAL A 246 8.96 -2.80 -6.30
N ILE A 247 8.76 -4.06 -6.70
CA ILE A 247 9.74 -4.82 -7.47
C ILE A 247 9.99 -4.14 -8.83
N GLN A 248 8.95 -3.60 -9.46
CA GLN A 248 9.09 -2.86 -10.71
C GLN A 248 9.86 -1.55 -10.53
N CYS A 249 9.71 -0.89 -9.37
CA CYS A 249 10.47 0.33 -9.04
C CYS A 249 11.94 0.04 -8.69
N LEU A 250 12.27 -1.18 -8.26
CA LEU A 250 13.59 -1.55 -7.74
C LEU A 250 14.77 -1.11 -8.61
N PRO A 251 14.76 -1.27 -9.97
CA PRO A 251 15.89 -0.83 -10.80
C PRO A 251 16.08 0.69 -10.81
N TYR A 252 15.11 1.45 -10.36
CA TYR A 252 15.12 2.93 -10.37
C TYR A 252 15.47 3.50 -8.99
N ILE A 253 14.91 2.93 -7.92
CA ILE A 253 15.07 3.43 -6.55
C ILE A 253 16.19 2.70 -5.78
N GLY A 254 16.67 1.58 -6.29
CA GLY A 254 17.75 0.80 -5.68
C GLY A 254 17.25 -0.16 -4.60
N PHE A 255 18.11 -1.11 -4.22
CA PHE A 255 17.79 -2.16 -3.25
C PHE A 255 17.44 -1.64 -1.86
N PRO A 256 18.15 -0.65 -1.28
CA PRO A 256 17.81 -0.22 0.09
C PRO A 256 16.37 0.27 0.24
N ALA A 257 15.95 1.18 -0.63
CA ALA A 257 14.58 1.74 -0.60
C ALA A 257 13.53 0.65 -0.90
N ALA A 258 13.78 -0.17 -1.93
CA ALA A 258 12.84 -1.24 -2.31
C ALA A 258 12.70 -2.28 -1.19
N ILE A 259 13.81 -2.71 -0.57
CA ILE A 259 13.78 -3.70 0.54
C ILE A 259 13.03 -3.13 1.74
N LYS A 260 13.21 -1.84 2.05
CA LYS A 260 12.46 -1.18 3.12
C LYS A 260 10.96 -1.24 2.88
N ALA A 261 10.50 -0.85 1.68
CA ALA A 261 9.09 -0.90 1.32
C ALA A 261 8.54 -2.34 1.33
N LEU A 262 9.29 -3.31 0.80
CA LEU A 262 8.91 -4.73 0.79
C LEU A 262 8.80 -5.30 2.22
N ARG A 263 9.67 -4.85 3.13
CA ARG A 263 9.62 -5.27 4.54
C ARG A 263 8.32 -4.78 5.20
N ILE A 264 7.91 -3.54 4.91
CA ILE A 264 6.66 -2.97 5.42
C ILE A 264 5.45 -3.78 4.90
N ILE A 265 5.42 -4.06 3.58
CA ILE A 265 4.36 -4.91 3.00
C ILE A 265 4.29 -6.25 3.72
N LYS A 266 5.45 -6.90 3.91
CA LYS A 266 5.54 -8.20 4.61
C LYS A 266 4.98 -8.11 6.03
N GLN A 267 5.33 -7.07 6.78
CA GLN A 267 4.87 -6.85 8.16
C GLN A 267 3.36 -6.65 8.23
N GLU A 268 2.82 -5.78 7.39
CA GLU A 268 1.38 -5.48 7.40
C GLU A 268 0.55 -6.67 6.89
N TYR A 269 1.05 -7.37 5.87
CA TYR A 269 0.42 -8.61 5.38
C TYR A 269 0.39 -9.69 6.47
N ALA A 270 1.49 -9.85 7.22
CA ALA A 270 1.56 -10.83 8.32
C ALA A 270 0.57 -10.50 9.45
N LYS A 271 0.40 -9.21 9.78
CA LYS A 271 -0.59 -8.76 10.76
C LYS A 271 -2.02 -9.11 10.33
N SER A 272 -2.33 -8.89 9.05
CA SER A 272 -3.65 -9.21 8.47
C SER A 272 -3.92 -10.71 8.48
N ALA A 273 -2.93 -11.51 8.06
CA ALA A 273 -3.02 -12.98 8.04
C ALA A 273 -3.15 -13.54 9.45
N ALA A 274 -2.44 -12.97 10.43
CA ALA A 274 -2.55 -13.37 11.84
C ALA A 274 -3.98 -13.10 12.35
N ALA A 275 -4.58 -11.97 11.99
CA ALA A 275 -5.95 -11.64 12.41
C ALA A 275 -6.99 -12.63 11.85
N GLU A 276 -6.73 -13.21 10.68
CA GLU A 276 -7.63 -14.24 10.10
C GLU A 276 -7.56 -15.57 10.87
N ASN A 277 -6.47 -15.82 11.59
CA ASN A 277 -6.27 -17.05 12.39
C ASN A 277 -6.71 -16.89 13.85
N ASN A 278 -7.17 -15.71 14.25
CA ASN A 278 -7.59 -15.47 15.61
C ASN A 278 -8.74 -16.41 16.00
N LEU A 279 -8.63 -17.00 17.18
CA LEU A 279 -9.77 -17.66 17.83
C LEU A 279 -10.61 -16.57 18.49
N VAL A 280 -11.84 -16.42 18.05
CA VAL A 280 -12.78 -15.45 18.64
C VAL A 280 -13.94 -16.21 19.27
N ARG A 281 -14.24 -15.88 20.51
CA ARG A 281 -15.26 -16.57 21.30
C ARG A 281 -16.12 -15.57 22.06
N LEU A 282 -17.39 -15.92 22.19
CA LEU A 282 -18.30 -15.28 23.14
C LEU A 282 -18.59 -16.29 24.25
N SER A 283 -18.18 -15.95 25.47
CA SER A 283 -18.53 -16.71 26.66
C SER A 283 -19.74 -16.04 27.32
N LYS A 284 -20.87 -16.71 27.29
CA LYS A 284 -22.12 -16.22 27.90
C LYS A 284 -22.33 -16.98 29.21
N ILE A 285 -22.43 -16.25 30.30
CA ILE A 285 -22.38 -16.78 31.64
C ILE A 285 -23.55 -16.25 32.43
N THR A 286 -24.34 -17.17 33.05
CA THR A 286 -25.35 -16.79 34.02
C THR A 286 -24.80 -17.09 35.41
N VAL A 287 -24.63 -16.04 36.20
CA VAL A 287 -24.04 -16.10 37.54
C VAL A 287 -25.18 -16.16 38.59
N ASP A 288 -24.97 -16.85 39.70
CA ASP A 288 -25.90 -16.79 40.82
C ASP A 288 -25.95 -15.33 41.32
N PRO A 289 -27.12 -14.67 41.30
CA PRO A 289 -27.23 -13.28 41.75
C PRO A 289 -26.70 -13.02 43.16
N ALA A 290 -26.79 -14.01 44.09
CA ALA A 290 -26.30 -13.89 45.45
C ALA A 290 -24.76 -13.87 45.52
N GLN A 291 -24.07 -14.29 44.46
CA GLN A 291 -22.62 -14.41 44.44
C GLN A 291 -21.98 -13.47 43.38
N LEU A 292 -22.76 -12.56 42.80
CA LEU A 292 -22.33 -11.72 41.70
C LEU A 292 -21.11 -10.87 42.03
N GLU A 293 -21.06 -10.25 43.20
CA GLU A 293 -19.94 -9.42 43.65
C GLU A 293 -18.63 -10.22 43.73
N ALA A 294 -18.70 -11.42 44.33
CA ALA A 294 -17.54 -12.31 44.43
C ALA A 294 -17.09 -12.79 43.08
N TYR A 295 -18.02 -13.14 42.20
CA TYR A 295 -17.74 -13.54 40.82
C TYR A 295 -16.98 -12.42 40.06
N ASN A 296 -17.49 -11.18 40.14
CA ASN A 296 -16.88 -10.03 39.47
C ASN A 296 -15.44 -9.75 39.97
N ALA A 297 -15.16 -10.01 41.25
CA ALA A 297 -13.82 -9.86 41.79
C ALA A 297 -12.84 -10.88 41.17
N PHE A 298 -13.26 -12.15 41.05
CA PHE A 298 -12.46 -13.20 40.39
C PHE A 298 -12.24 -12.88 38.90
N LEU A 299 -13.30 -12.46 38.20
CA LEU A 299 -13.26 -12.15 36.80
C LEU A 299 -12.32 -10.98 36.53
N LYS A 300 -12.40 -9.93 37.33
CA LYS A 300 -11.52 -8.75 37.19
C LYS A 300 -10.05 -9.15 37.34
N GLU A 301 -9.72 -9.91 38.39
CA GLU A 301 -8.34 -10.38 38.64
C GLU A 301 -7.81 -11.21 37.46
N GLU A 302 -8.67 -12.09 36.93
CA GLU A 302 -8.32 -12.96 35.80
C GLU A 302 -8.04 -12.14 34.53
N ILE A 303 -8.95 -11.23 34.15
CA ILE A 303 -8.80 -10.41 32.95
C ILE A 303 -7.54 -9.54 33.04
N GLU A 304 -7.31 -8.87 34.18
CA GLU A 304 -6.13 -8.02 34.38
C GLU A 304 -4.83 -8.82 34.27
N ALA A 305 -4.79 -10.03 34.82
CA ALA A 305 -3.62 -10.89 34.76
C ALA A 305 -3.38 -11.38 33.31
N SER A 306 -4.41 -11.85 32.64
CA SER A 306 -4.32 -12.38 31.28
C SER A 306 -3.87 -11.31 30.29
N MET A 307 -4.49 -10.13 30.32
CA MET A 307 -4.16 -9.02 29.42
C MET A 307 -2.73 -8.52 29.65
N ARG A 308 -2.20 -8.63 30.88
CA ARG A 308 -0.83 -8.18 31.21
C ARG A 308 0.24 -9.23 30.92
N LEU A 309 -0.05 -10.51 31.16
CA LEU A 309 0.97 -11.57 31.19
C LEU A 309 1.00 -12.45 29.94
N GLU A 310 -0.08 -12.43 29.14
CA GLU A 310 -0.23 -13.37 28.03
C GLU A 310 -0.27 -12.64 26.67
N PRO A 311 0.86 -12.60 25.94
CA PRO A 311 0.88 -11.92 24.63
C PRO A 311 -0.10 -12.51 23.59
N GLY A 312 -0.53 -13.76 23.79
CA GLY A 312 -1.49 -14.43 22.90
C GLY A 312 -2.95 -14.15 23.25
N VAL A 313 -3.22 -13.47 24.38
CA VAL A 313 -4.58 -13.00 24.75
C VAL A 313 -4.70 -11.56 24.23
N LEU A 314 -5.45 -11.38 23.13
CA LEU A 314 -5.54 -10.09 22.44
C LEU A 314 -6.67 -9.22 23.01
N THR A 315 -7.76 -9.84 23.47
CA THR A 315 -8.92 -9.13 24.04
C THR A 315 -9.64 -10.06 25.00
N LEU A 316 -9.92 -9.53 26.19
CA LEU A 316 -10.93 -10.09 27.11
C LEU A 316 -11.79 -8.90 27.55
N TYR A 317 -12.98 -8.80 27.01
CA TYR A 317 -13.89 -7.67 27.27
C TYR A 317 -15.21 -8.20 27.82
N ALA A 318 -15.40 -8.03 29.12
CA ALA A 318 -16.57 -8.51 29.84
C ALA A 318 -17.64 -7.41 29.93
N THR A 319 -18.87 -7.79 29.66
CA THR A 319 -20.04 -6.92 29.77
C THR A 319 -21.14 -7.67 30.55
N ALA A 320 -22.06 -6.93 31.16
CA ALA A 320 -23.26 -7.48 31.77
C ALA A 320 -24.49 -6.77 31.24
N GLU A 321 -25.62 -7.48 31.19
CA GLU A 321 -26.90 -6.86 30.81
C GLU A 321 -27.31 -5.81 31.86
N LYS A 322 -27.74 -4.63 31.44
CA LYS A 322 -28.13 -3.54 32.35
C LYS A 322 -29.25 -3.96 33.29
N ASP A 323 -30.25 -4.65 32.76
CA ASP A 323 -31.44 -5.02 33.53
C ASP A 323 -31.28 -6.39 34.22
N ASN A 324 -30.25 -7.16 33.84
CA ASN A 324 -29.95 -8.48 34.43
C ASN A 324 -28.43 -8.61 34.61
N PRO A 325 -27.84 -7.94 35.61
CA PRO A 325 -26.38 -7.88 35.75
C PRO A 325 -25.70 -9.23 36.05
N HIS A 326 -26.47 -10.24 36.38
CA HIS A 326 -25.97 -11.61 36.56
C HIS A 326 -25.77 -12.35 35.22
N LYS A 327 -26.20 -11.76 34.12
CA LYS A 327 -25.92 -12.28 32.76
C LYS A 327 -24.70 -11.54 32.19
N VAL A 328 -23.59 -12.24 32.13
CA VAL A 328 -22.29 -11.72 31.71
C VAL A 328 -21.95 -12.31 30.34
N THR A 329 -21.46 -11.47 29.43
CA THR A 329 -20.88 -11.89 28.16
C THR A 329 -19.45 -11.39 28.07
N ILE A 330 -18.52 -12.30 27.76
CA ILE A 330 -17.12 -11.95 27.55
C ILE A 330 -16.80 -12.15 26.05
N LEU A 331 -16.35 -11.11 25.41
CA LEU A 331 -15.72 -11.22 24.09
C LEU A 331 -14.25 -11.57 24.32
N GLU A 332 -13.85 -12.73 23.81
CA GLU A 332 -12.51 -13.26 23.92
C GLU A 332 -11.86 -13.32 22.53
N ILE A 333 -10.67 -12.78 22.39
CA ILE A 333 -9.90 -12.88 21.14
C ILE A 333 -8.50 -13.37 21.50
N TYR A 334 -8.11 -14.50 20.94
CA TYR A 334 -6.78 -15.09 21.09
C TYR A 334 -6.05 -15.04 19.74
N ALA A 335 -4.73 -14.89 19.78
CA ALA A 335 -3.89 -14.86 18.58
C ALA A 335 -4.08 -16.11 17.70
N ASP A 336 -4.32 -17.24 18.34
CA ASP A 336 -4.56 -18.53 17.69
C ASP A 336 -5.12 -19.53 18.72
N ARG A 337 -5.48 -20.71 18.27
CA ARG A 337 -5.99 -21.78 19.15
C ARG A 337 -4.96 -22.21 20.20
N GLU A 338 -3.68 -22.24 19.85
CA GLU A 338 -2.62 -22.59 20.79
C GLU A 338 -2.53 -21.60 21.96
N SER A 339 -2.71 -20.31 21.69
CA SER A 339 -2.75 -19.26 22.73
C SER A 339 -3.91 -19.49 23.70
N TYR A 340 -5.09 -19.86 23.21
CA TYR A 340 -6.23 -20.25 24.05
C TYR A 340 -5.88 -21.47 24.90
N GLU A 341 -5.26 -22.49 24.29
CA GLU A 341 -4.90 -23.72 25.01
C GLU A 341 -3.83 -23.48 26.11
N ARG A 342 -2.97 -22.48 25.92
CA ARG A 342 -2.04 -22.02 26.98
C ARG A 342 -2.78 -21.26 28.07
N HIS A 343 -3.65 -20.33 27.64
CA HIS A 343 -4.44 -19.49 28.54
C HIS A 343 -5.22 -20.33 29.58
N VAL A 344 -5.96 -21.33 29.14
CA VAL A 344 -6.77 -22.14 30.06
C VAL A 344 -5.97 -22.96 31.05
N LYS A 345 -4.64 -23.05 30.87
CA LYS A 345 -3.72 -23.76 31.79
C LYS A 345 -3.00 -22.82 32.74
N THR A 346 -3.16 -21.51 32.59
CA THR A 346 -2.46 -20.52 33.43
C THR A 346 -2.98 -20.56 34.88
N PRO A 347 -2.12 -20.22 35.87
CA PRO A 347 -2.57 -20.18 37.24
C PRO A 347 -3.72 -19.21 37.51
N HIS A 348 -3.74 -18.05 36.88
CA HIS A 348 -4.80 -17.05 37.07
C HIS A 348 -6.13 -17.54 36.47
N PHE A 349 -6.11 -18.16 35.31
CA PHE A 349 -7.33 -18.74 34.72
C PHE A 349 -7.84 -19.88 35.60
N GLN A 350 -6.96 -20.79 36.07
CA GLN A 350 -7.34 -21.91 36.93
C GLN A 350 -7.91 -21.42 38.26
N LYS A 351 -7.34 -20.37 38.86
CA LYS A 351 -7.85 -19.71 40.06
C LYS A 351 -9.27 -19.19 39.81
N TYR A 352 -9.48 -18.45 38.72
CA TYR A 352 -10.80 -17.95 38.33
C TYR A 352 -11.79 -19.12 38.13
N LYS A 353 -11.42 -20.08 37.35
CA LYS A 353 -12.30 -21.22 37.00
C LYS A 353 -12.73 -21.98 38.27
N GLN A 354 -11.78 -22.31 39.15
CA GLN A 354 -12.07 -23.07 40.37
C GLN A 354 -12.84 -22.22 41.36
N GLY A 355 -12.47 -20.96 41.52
CA GLY A 355 -13.10 -20.04 42.46
C GLY A 355 -14.54 -19.69 42.12
N THR A 356 -14.88 -19.73 40.84
CA THR A 356 -16.23 -19.36 40.36
C THR A 356 -17.12 -20.57 40.05
N LEU A 357 -16.63 -21.79 40.13
CA LEU A 357 -17.34 -23.00 39.72
C LEU A 357 -18.74 -23.12 40.35
N SER A 358 -18.87 -22.81 41.65
CA SER A 358 -20.16 -22.85 42.33
C SER A 358 -21.05 -21.65 42.10
N MET A 359 -20.49 -20.59 41.50
CA MET A 359 -21.20 -19.32 41.24
C MET A 359 -21.89 -19.31 39.87
N VAL A 360 -21.40 -20.12 38.92
CA VAL A 360 -21.89 -20.16 37.52
C VAL A 360 -23.06 -21.16 37.45
N LYS A 361 -24.21 -20.65 37.05
CA LYS A 361 -25.42 -21.46 36.83
C LYS A 361 -25.49 -22.02 35.41
N GLU A 362 -25.07 -21.20 34.42
CA GLU A 362 -25.06 -21.59 33.02
C GLU A 362 -23.82 -21.00 32.35
N LEU A 363 -23.24 -21.75 31.40
CA LEU A 363 -22.12 -21.35 30.58
C LEU A 363 -22.35 -21.82 29.16
N GLU A 364 -22.36 -20.87 28.22
CA GLU A 364 -22.38 -21.15 26.79
C GLU A 364 -21.12 -20.57 26.16
N LEU A 365 -20.35 -21.39 25.44
CA LEU A 365 -19.15 -20.97 24.71
C LEU A 365 -19.46 -21.03 23.22
N VAL A 366 -19.45 -19.87 22.54
CA VAL A 366 -19.77 -19.76 21.12
C VAL A 366 -18.54 -19.28 20.35
N ASP A 367 -17.91 -20.19 19.61
CA ASP A 367 -16.83 -19.78 18.69
C ASP A 367 -17.48 -19.02 17.53
N VAL A 368 -16.96 -17.83 17.24
CA VAL A 368 -17.51 -16.93 16.22
C VAL A 368 -16.42 -16.52 15.23
N LYS A 369 -16.83 -16.13 14.04
CA LYS A 369 -15.92 -15.66 13.00
C LYS A 369 -16.06 -14.14 12.85
N PRO A 370 -14.97 -13.37 12.93
CA PRO A 370 -15.05 -11.94 12.65
C PRO A 370 -15.56 -11.68 11.23
N LEU A 371 -16.50 -10.78 11.09
CA LEU A 371 -17.02 -10.39 9.77
C LEU A 371 -16.00 -9.53 9.02
N ILE A 372 -15.22 -8.73 9.76
CA ILE A 372 -14.19 -7.86 9.21
C ILE A 372 -12.92 -8.08 10.06
N PRO A 373 -12.11 -9.12 9.74
CA PRO A 373 -10.96 -9.50 10.57
C PRO A 373 -9.89 -8.42 10.73
N GLY A 374 -9.73 -7.56 9.72
CA GLY A 374 -8.72 -6.50 9.73
C GLY A 374 -9.07 -5.29 10.60
N LEU A 375 -10.31 -5.21 11.10
CA LEU A 375 -10.76 -4.08 11.90
C LEU A 375 -10.28 -4.26 13.35
N LYS A 376 -9.47 -3.31 13.82
CA LYS A 376 -8.95 -3.33 15.20
C LYS A 376 -9.96 -2.68 16.16
N ILE A 377 -10.09 -3.27 17.33
CA ILE A 377 -10.79 -2.64 18.44
C ILE A 377 -9.84 -1.57 19.01
N LYS A 378 -10.24 -0.31 18.96
CA LYS A 378 -9.47 0.82 19.48
C LYS A 378 -9.60 0.92 21.01
#